data_f77ff23d1b0ca0380298fcd24ac05655
#
_entry.id   f77ff23d1b0ca0380298fcd24ac05655
#
_cell.length_a   1.000
_cell.length_b   1.000
_cell.length_c   1.000
_cell.angle_alpha   90.00
_cell.angle_beta   90.00
_cell.angle_gamma   90.00
#
_symmetry.space_group_name_H-M   'P 1'
#
loop_
_entity.id
_entity.type
_entity.pdbx_description
1 polymer ?
#
loop_
_entity_poly.entity_id
_entity_poly.type
_entity_poly.pdbx_seq_one_letter_code
_entity_poly.pdbx_strand_id
1 'polypeptide(L)'
;NKELCRDLGERWNVTLFLAEIDTVSGGVKYASAGHLPAVLLDANGAEKGRFFSTGLPLGIFPDSDYHAEEIGVLRTGDLLLQVTDGVVDMRKASGFFGLDGAARAARKIPDASAQTVVDQVFIGASEFSGGVQSDDDTTVLVVKRIPG
;
A
#
# COMPACT_ATOMS: atom_id res chain seq x y z
N ASN A 1 -1.87 -2.23 -20.75
CA ASN A 1 -0.58 -2.91 -20.67
C ASN A 1 0.15 -2.98 -22.02
N LYS A 2 -0.52 -3.37 -23.13
CA LYS A 2 0.11 -3.51 -24.46
C LYS A 2 0.87 -2.25 -24.92
N GLU A 3 0.27 -1.07 -24.72
CA GLU A 3 0.91 0.21 -25.04
C GLU A 3 2.18 0.41 -24.20
N LEU A 4 2.10 0.16 -22.88
CA LEU A 4 3.26 0.27 -22.00
C LEU A 4 4.41 -0.67 -22.41
N CYS A 5 4.11 -1.91 -22.76
CA CYS A 5 5.15 -2.84 -23.25
C CYS A 5 5.87 -2.31 -24.50
N ARG A 6 5.12 -1.65 -25.40
CA ARG A 6 5.71 -1.05 -26.60
C ARG A 6 6.55 0.19 -26.29
N ASP A 7 6.06 1.05 -25.36
CA ASP A 7 6.66 2.36 -25.11
C ASP A 7 7.84 2.28 -24.13
N LEU A 8 7.80 1.38 -23.14
CA LEU A 8 8.85 1.22 -22.15
C LEU A 8 10.00 0.31 -22.61
N GLY A 9 9.75 -0.58 -23.58
CA GLY A 9 10.69 -1.60 -24.01
C GLY A 9 11.03 -2.60 -22.88
N GLU A 10 12.07 -3.41 -23.07
CA GLU A 10 12.43 -4.50 -22.13
C GLU A 10 13.10 -4.04 -20.82
N ARG A 11 13.37 -2.74 -20.67
CA ARG A 11 14.17 -2.20 -19.54
C ARG A 11 13.33 -1.71 -18.36
N TRP A 12 12.08 -1.36 -18.59
CA TRP A 12 11.26 -0.68 -17.60
C TRP A 12 9.92 -1.38 -17.42
N ASN A 13 9.45 -1.41 -16.21
CA ASN A 13 8.12 -1.86 -15.88
C ASN A 13 7.48 -0.89 -14.87
N VAL A 14 6.16 -1.00 -14.72
CA VAL A 14 5.40 -0.15 -13.80
C VAL A 14 4.61 -1.07 -12.86
N THR A 15 4.72 -0.82 -11.58
CA THR A 15 3.84 -1.44 -10.60
C THR A 15 2.60 -0.56 -10.39
N LEU A 16 1.44 -1.19 -10.24
CA LEU A 16 0.17 -0.48 -10.06
C LEU A 16 -0.70 -1.22 -9.03
N PHE A 17 -1.28 -0.46 -8.11
CA PHE A 17 -2.40 -0.89 -7.28
C PHE A 17 -3.60 0.00 -7.58
N LEU A 18 -4.66 -0.59 -8.11
CA LEU A 18 -5.91 0.10 -8.45
C LEU A 18 -7.02 -0.41 -7.53
N ALA A 19 -7.70 0.49 -6.83
CA ALA A 19 -8.84 0.15 -6.01
C ALA A 19 -10.07 0.98 -6.42
N GLU A 20 -11.20 0.29 -6.53
CA GLU A 20 -12.53 0.90 -6.67
C GLU A 20 -13.26 0.78 -5.34
N ILE A 21 -13.73 1.91 -4.81
CA ILE A 21 -14.41 1.98 -3.52
C ILE A 21 -15.82 2.53 -3.71
N ASP A 22 -16.82 1.72 -3.39
CA ASP A 22 -18.20 2.18 -3.26
C ASP A 22 -18.36 2.98 -1.96
N THR A 23 -18.52 4.28 -2.07
CA THR A 23 -18.60 5.18 -0.92
C THR A 23 -19.87 4.99 -0.09
N VAL A 24 -20.91 4.39 -0.64
CA VAL A 24 -22.17 4.12 0.07
C VAL A 24 -22.08 2.84 0.89
N SER A 25 -21.76 1.73 0.23
CA SER A 25 -21.66 0.41 0.89
C SER A 25 -20.33 0.23 1.63
N GLY A 26 -19.26 0.88 1.15
CA GLY A 26 -17.88 0.63 1.57
C GLY A 26 -17.24 -0.57 0.89
N GLY A 27 -17.92 -1.17 -0.09
CA GLY A 27 -17.37 -2.27 -0.86
C GLY A 27 -16.10 -1.86 -1.60
N VAL A 28 -15.08 -2.71 -1.58
CA VAL A 28 -13.79 -2.46 -2.23
C VAL A 28 -13.42 -3.63 -3.13
N LYS A 29 -13.13 -3.31 -4.39
CA LYS A 29 -12.50 -4.20 -5.36
C LYS A 29 -11.12 -3.66 -5.70
N TYR A 30 -10.18 -4.52 -6.01
CA TYR A 30 -8.84 -4.09 -6.41
C TYR A 30 -8.27 -4.98 -7.51
N ALA A 31 -7.33 -4.42 -8.25
CA ALA A 31 -6.41 -5.15 -9.12
C ALA A 31 -5.00 -4.62 -8.87
N SER A 32 -4.02 -5.50 -8.83
CA SER A 32 -2.63 -5.11 -8.56
C SER A 32 -1.68 -5.77 -9.54
N ALA A 33 -0.84 -4.96 -10.16
CA ALA A 33 0.17 -5.35 -11.13
C ALA A 33 1.56 -5.22 -10.48
N GLY A 34 2.02 -6.27 -9.79
CA GLY A 34 3.35 -6.34 -9.19
C GLY A 34 3.63 -5.33 -8.07
N HIS A 35 2.62 -4.62 -7.57
CA HIS A 35 2.82 -3.66 -6.49
C HIS A 35 2.84 -4.35 -5.12
N LEU A 36 3.45 -3.69 -4.12
CA LEU A 36 3.46 -4.18 -2.74
C LEU A 36 2.03 -4.39 -2.21
N PRO A 37 1.83 -5.37 -1.32
CA PRO A 37 0.50 -5.63 -0.79
C PRO A 37 -0.09 -4.44 -0.05
N ALA A 38 -1.37 -4.15 -0.27
CA ALA A 38 -2.12 -3.25 0.60
C ALA A 38 -2.49 -3.95 1.92
N VAL A 39 -2.53 -3.20 3.01
CA VAL A 39 -2.90 -3.71 4.34
C VAL A 39 -4.20 -3.06 4.79
N LEU A 40 -5.20 -3.88 5.15
CA LEU A 40 -6.44 -3.43 5.75
C LEU A 40 -6.35 -3.57 7.27
N LEU A 41 -6.52 -2.46 7.97
CA LEU A 41 -6.61 -2.42 9.44
C LEU A 41 -8.04 -2.02 9.84
N ASP A 42 -8.53 -2.60 10.93
CA ASP A 42 -9.80 -2.18 11.53
C ASP A 42 -9.65 -0.90 12.38
N ALA A 43 -10.77 -0.40 12.91
CA ALA A 43 -10.80 0.79 13.76
C ALA A 43 -9.91 0.68 15.02
N ASN A 44 -9.61 -0.54 15.49
CA ASN A 44 -8.74 -0.79 16.64
C ASN A 44 -7.28 -1.01 16.23
N GLY A 45 -6.98 -0.94 14.93
CA GLY A 45 -5.66 -1.20 14.38
C GLY A 45 -5.32 -2.68 14.20
N ALA A 46 -6.29 -3.60 14.36
CA ALA A 46 -6.07 -5.01 14.06
C ALA A 46 -6.05 -5.23 12.55
N GLU A 47 -5.11 -6.05 12.09
CA GLU A 47 -4.99 -6.39 10.68
C GLU A 47 -6.12 -7.34 10.25
N LYS A 48 -6.93 -6.91 9.27
CA LYS A 48 -8.02 -7.70 8.68
C LYS A 48 -7.56 -8.51 7.48
N GLY A 49 -6.49 -8.06 6.80
CA GLY A 49 -5.95 -8.76 5.64
C GLY A 49 -4.87 -7.99 4.90
N ARG A 50 -4.19 -8.72 4.02
CA ARG A 50 -3.23 -8.20 3.04
C ARG A 50 -3.67 -8.61 1.64
N PHE A 51 -3.58 -7.67 0.71
CA PHE A 51 -4.05 -7.80 -0.65
C PHE A 51 -2.87 -7.76 -1.60
N PHE A 52 -2.48 -8.95 -2.04
CA PHE A 52 -1.29 -9.19 -2.84
C PHE A 52 -1.52 -8.85 -4.32
N SER A 53 -0.44 -8.86 -5.08
CA SER A 53 -0.53 -8.64 -6.52
C SER A 53 -1.37 -9.72 -7.21
N THR A 54 -2.28 -9.30 -8.10
CA THR A 54 -3.15 -10.16 -8.91
C THR A 54 -2.56 -10.43 -10.30
N GLY A 55 -1.41 -9.83 -10.61
CA GLY A 55 -0.70 -10.00 -11.87
C GLY A 55 0.72 -9.47 -11.83
N LEU A 56 1.46 -9.70 -12.90
CA LEU A 56 2.82 -9.21 -13.06
C LEU A 56 2.85 -7.68 -13.22
N PRO A 57 3.98 -7.00 -12.94
CA PRO A 57 4.12 -5.59 -13.27
C PRO A 57 3.76 -5.29 -14.72
N LEU A 58 3.19 -4.12 -14.97
CA LEU A 58 2.88 -3.65 -16.32
C LEU A 58 4.18 -3.44 -17.12
N GLY A 59 4.11 -3.67 -18.42
CA GLY A 59 5.24 -3.46 -19.33
C GLY A 59 6.12 -4.70 -19.53
N ILE A 60 5.89 -5.82 -18.82
CA ILE A 60 6.71 -7.04 -18.98
C ILE A 60 6.20 -7.89 -20.14
N PHE A 61 4.94 -8.30 -20.11
CA PHE A 61 4.35 -9.14 -21.17
C PHE A 61 3.05 -8.50 -21.66
N PRO A 62 2.92 -8.24 -22.99
CA PRO A 62 1.78 -7.52 -23.54
C PRO A 62 0.43 -8.21 -23.32
N ASP A 63 0.44 -9.55 -23.25
CA ASP A 63 -0.76 -10.38 -23.10
C ASP A 63 -1.02 -10.82 -21.65
N SER A 64 -0.40 -10.18 -20.66
CA SER A 64 -0.70 -10.41 -19.24
C SER A 64 -2.15 -10.03 -18.91
N ASP A 65 -2.82 -10.94 -18.23
CA ASP A 65 -4.16 -10.72 -17.69
C ASP A 65 -4.10 -10.11 -16.30
N TYR A 66 -5.06 -9.22 -16.03
CA TYR A 66 -5.25 -8.59 -14.71
C TYR A 66 -6.72 -8.75 -14.32
N HIS A 67 -6.96 -9.39 -13.22
CA HIS A 67 -8.31 -9.58 -12.69
C HIS A 67 -8.48 -8.79 -11.39
N ALA A 68 -9.72 -8.38 -11.16
CA ALA A 68 -10.10 -7.73 -9.92
C ALA A 68 -10.49 -8.77 -8.87
N GLU A 69 -10.08 -8.51 -7.63
CA GLU A 69 -10.48 -9.27 -6.45
C GLU A 69 -11.24 -8.36 -5.48
N GLU A 70 -12.01 -8.96 -4.58
CA GLU A 70 -12.73 -8.23 -3.55
C GLU A 70 -11.94 -8.18 -2.25
N ILE A 71 -11.71 -6.96 -1.75
CA ILE A 71 -11.19 -6.74 -0.38
C ILE A 71 -12.28 -7.01 0.67
N GLY A 72 -13.54 -6.81 0.29
CA GLY A 72 -14.69 -6.83 1.19
C GLY A 72 -15.18 -5.41 1.49
N VAL A 73 -15.64 -5.17 2.71
CA VAL A 73 -16.26 -3.90 3.10
C VAL A 73 -15.39 -3.16 4.10
N LEU A 74 -15.00 -1.93 3.76
CA LEU A 74 -14.46 -0.96 4.71
C LEU A 74 -15.59 -0.52 5.65
N ARG A 75 -15.48 -0.79 6.93
CA ARG A 75 -16.38 -0.28 7.97
C ARG A 75 -15.88 1.07 8.48
N THR A 76 -16.74 1.84 9.11
CA THR A 76 -16.33 3.09 9.78
C THR A 76 -15.14 2.85 10.70
N GLY A 77 -14.09 3.66 10.53
CA GLY A 77 -12.83 3.53 11.25
C GLY A 77 -11.80 2.61 10.59
N ASP A 78 -12.21 1.71 9.67
CA ASP A 78 -11.26 0.90 8.91
C ASP A 78 -10.38 1.79 8.02
N LEU A 79 -9.14 1.36 7.80
CA LEU A 79 -8.21 2.02 6.89
C LEU A 79 -7.50 1.01 5.98
N LEU A 80 -7.32 1.40 4.74
CA LEU A 80 -6.47 0.72 3.76
C LEU A 80 -5.16 1.48 3.65
N LEU A 81 -4.05 0.80 3.91
CA LEU A 81 -2.68 1.33 3.83
C LEU A 81 -1.98 0.78 2.60
N GLN A 82 -1.39 1.65 1.81
CA GLN A 82 -0.50 1.31 0.70
C GLN A 82 0.80 2.09 0.84
N VAL A 83 1.92 1.42 0.54
CA VAL A 83 3.26 2.02 0.62
C VAL A 83 4.11 1.58 -0.58
N THR A 84 5.13 2.37 -0.91
CA THR A 84 6.16 1.99 -1.88
C THR A 84 7.35 1.33 -1.19
N ASP A 85 8.21 0.69 -1.97
CA ASP A 85 9.44 0.03 -1.55
C ASP A 85 10.39 0.97 -0.81
N GLY A 86 10.52 2.23 -1.21
CA GLY A 86 11.29 3.22 -0.49
C GLY A 86 10.93 3.38 0.99
N VAL A 87 9.69 3.03 1.39
CA VAL A 87 9.29 3.01 2.81
C VAL A 87 9.68 1.70 3.48
N VAL A 88 9.38 0.56 2.85
CA VAL A 88 9.59 -0.76 3.47
C VAL A 88 11.07 -1.15 3.48
N ASP A 89 11.85 -0.68 2.53
CA ASP A 89 13.28 -0.97 2.39
C ASP A 89 14.17 -0.07 3.27
N MET A 90 13.58 0.88 4.01
CA MET A 90 14.32 1.59 5.06
C MET A 90 14.95 0.60 6.01
N ARG A 91 16.28 0.74 6.22
CA ARG A 91 17.09 -0.29 6.88
C ARG A 91 17.93 0.24 8.01
N LYS A 92 18.26 -0.65 8.93
CA LYS A 92 19.31 -0.54 9.92
C LYS A 92 20.09 -1.85 9.96
N ALA A 93 21.17 -1.91 10.75
CA ALA A 93 22.01 -3.11 10.85
C ALA A 93 21.22 -4.41 11.17
N SER A 94 20.08 -4.32 11.84
CA SER A 94 19.25 -5.47 12.23
C SER A 94 18.17 -5.86 11.20
N GLY A 95 18.07 -5.18 10.04
CA GLY A 95 17.10 -5.54 8.99
C GLY A 95 16.34 -4.36 8.41
N PHE A 96 15.22 -4.66 7.78
CA PHE A 96 14.36 -3.70 7.09
C PHE A 96 13.16 -3.31 7.94
N PHE A 97 12.62 -2.10 7.72
CA PHE A 97 11.37 -1.65 8.33
C PHE A 97 10.20 -2.55 7.96
N GLY A 98 10.10 -2.86 6.69
CA GLY A 98 9.15 -3.81 6.13
C GLY A 98 7.70 -3.35 6.19
N LEU A 99 6.83 -4.09 5.52
CA LEU A 99 5.38 -3.83 5.54
C LEU A 99 4.80 -3.99 6.96
N ASP A 100 5.36 -4.89 7.77
CA ASP A 100 4.97 -5.04 9.18
C ASP A 100 5.32 -3.81 10.02
N GLY A 101 6.43 -3.16 9.72
CA GLY A 101 6.81 -1.89 10.34
C GLY A 101 5.82 -0.79 10.01
N ALA A 102 5.47 -0.66 8.73
CA ALA A 102 4.48 0.30 8.26
C ALA A 102 3.10 0.06 8.91
N ALA A 103 2.63 -1.19 8.92
CA ALA A 103 1.37 -1.54 9.56
C ALA A 103 1.38 -1.30 11.09
N ARG A 104 2.49 -1.56 11.79
CA ARG A 104 2.64 -1.23 13.21
C ARG A 104 2.62 0.26 13.46
N ALA A 105 3.28 1.06 12.63
CA ALA A 105 3.28 2.50 12.75
C ALA A 105 1.88 3.09 12.50
N ALA A 106 1.17 2.59 11.49
CA ALA A 106 -0.18 3.04 11.14
C ALA A 106 -1.20 2.88 12.26
N ARG A 107 -1.02 1.90 13.17
CA ARG A 107 -1.96 1.61 14.28
C ARG A 107 -1.60 2.27 15.62
N LYS A 108 -0.53 3.08 15.69
CA LYS A 108 -0.04 3.65 16.95
C LYS A 108 -1.02 4.59 17.65
N ILE A 109 -1.87 5.30 16.91
CA ILE A 109 -2.78 6.31 17.44
C ILE A 109 -4.22 5.89 17.09
N PRO A 110 -5.02 5.49 18.07
CA PRO A 110 -6.45 5.24 17.88
C PRO A 110 -7.16 6.49 17.31
N ASP A 111 -8.16 6.29 16.49
CA ASP A 111 -8.99 7.33 15.88
C ASP A 111 -8.24 8.42 15.09
N ALA A 112 -6.96 8.20 14.78
CA ALA A 112 -6.15 9.14 14.00
C ALA A 112 -6.80 9.46 12.66
N SER A 113 -6.64 10.70 12.19
CA SER A 113 -6.97 11.07 10.81
C SER A 113 -6.09 10.30 9.82
N ALA A 114 -6.52 10.18 8.55
CA ALA A 114 -5.69 9.56 7.51
C ALA A 114 -4.31 10.25 7.40
N GLN A 115 -4.26 11.58 7.49
CA GLN A 115 -3.00 12.33 7.47
C GLN A 115 -2.11 11.98 8.66
N THR A 116 -2.67 11.91 9.87
CA THR A 116 -1.91 11.51 11.06
C THR A 116 -1.32 10.09 10.92
N VAL A 117 -2.06 9.18 10.30
CA VAL A 117 -1.56 7.81 10.03
C VAL A 117 -0.38 7.85 9.04
N VAL A 118 -0.47 8.64 7.97
CA VAL A 118 0.64 8.85 7.02
C VAL A 118 1.88 9.37 7.75
N ASP A 119 1.72 10.40 8.58
CA ASP A 119 2.82 10.99 9.35
C ASP A 119 3.45 9.96 10.30
N GLN A 120 2.65 9.13 10.97
CA GLN A 120 3.14 8.07 11.86
C GLN A 120 3.93 6.98 11.13
N VAL A 121 3.56 6.64 9.89
CA VAL A 121 4.32 5.69 9.09
C VAL A 121 5.69 6.27 8.74
N PHE A 122 5.77 7.53 8.30
CA PHE A 122 7.05 8.20 8.02
C PHE A 122 7.91 8.36 9.27
N ILE A 123 7.32 8.77 10.41
CA ILE A 123 8.05 8.86 11.68
C ILE A 123 8.60 7.49 12.07
N GLY A 124 7.77 6.43 12.01
CA GLY A 124 8.20 5.08 12.36
C GLY A 124 9.33 4.54 11.48
N ALA A 125 9.28 4.83 10.18
CA ALA A 125 10.32 4.44 9.23
C ALA A 125 11.63 5.21 9.49
N SER A 126 11.55 6.51 9.74
CA SER A 126 12.71 7.36 10.09
C SER A 126 13.33 6.95 11.42
N GLU A 127 12.53 6.72 12.46
CA GLU A 127 13.02 6.23 13.76
C GLU A 127 13.72 4.87 13.62
N PHE A 128 13.15 3.98 12.79
CA PHE A 128 13.73 2.66 12.53
C PHE A 128 15.10 2.77 11.88
N SER A 129 15.24 3.62 10.86
CA SER A 129 16.50 3.82 10.13
C SER A 129 17.54 4.67 10.89
N GLY A 130 17.16 5.24 12.05
CA GLY A 130 18.01 6.18 12.79
C GLY A 130 18.17 7.53 12.08
N GLY A 131 17.17 7.94 11.30
CA GLY A 131 17.18 9.18 10.53
C GLY A 131 17.89 9.10 9.18
N VAL A 132 18.34 7.90 8.77
CA VAL A 132 18.91 7.71 7.42
C VAL A 132 17.78 7.81 6.41
N GLN A 133 17.96 8.63 5.39
CA GLN A 133 17.00 8.77 4.29
C GLN A 133 16.98 7.51 3.42
N SER A 134 15.84 7.26 2.80
CA SER A 134 15.72 6.22 1.77
C SER A 134 16.55 6.59 0.54
N ASP A 135 17.08 5.58 -0.12
CA ASP A 135 17.75 5.74 -1.43
C ASP A 135 16.72 5.87 -2.58
N ASP A 136 15.44 5.63 -2.30
CA ASP A 136 14.34 5.64 -3.28
C ASP A 136 13.17 6.53 -2.81
N ASP A 137 12.28 6.87 -3.74
CA ASP A 137 11.10 7.69 -3.48
C ASP A 137 10.14 7.00 -2.51
N THR A 138 9.73 7.72 -1.48
CA THR A 138 8.87 7.20 -0.43
C THR A 138 7.44 7.72 -0.58
N THR A 139 6.49 6.80 -0.74
CA THR A 139 5.07 7.14 -0.80
C THR A 139 4.27 6.34 0.23
N VAL A 140 3.39 7.03 0.92
CA VAL A 140 2.40 6.42 1.82
C VAL A 140 1.01 6.94 1.44
N LEU A 141 0.09 6.03 1.17
CA LEU A 141 -1.31 6.35 0.90
C LEU A 141 -2.19 5.67 1.93
N VAL A 142 -3.11 6.43 2.50
CA VAL A 142 -4.10 5.93 3.46
C VAL A 142 -5.50 6.33 3.01
N VAL A 143 -6.38 5.34 2.89
CA VAL A 143 -7.81 5.55 2.72
C VAL A 143 -8.50 5.12 4.02
N LYS A 144 -9.16 6.04 4.71
CA LYS A 144 -9.88 5.78 5.96
C LYS A 144 -11.38 6.05 5.77
N ARG A 145 -12.22 5.09 6.16
CA ARG A 145 -13.67 5.31 6.19
C ARG A 145 -14.05 6.08 7.45
N ILE A 146 -14.59 7.26 7.26
CA ILE A 146 -15.11 8.12 8.34
C ILE A 146 -16.62 7.94 8.48
N PRO A 147 -17.24 8.28 9.64
CA PRO A 147 -18.70 8.37 9.74
C PRO A 147 -19.27 9.31 8.69
N GLY A 148 -20.41 8.93 8.09
CA GLY A 148 -21.18 9.79 7.18
C GLY A 148 -22.06 10.75 7.95
#